data_dd3a739f9d66174caac9a32918949e30
#
_entry.id   dd3a739f9d66174caac9a32918949e30
#
_cell.length_a   1.000
_cell.length_b   1.000
_cell.length_c   1.000
_cell.angle_alpha   90.00
_cell.angle_beta   90.00
_cell.angle_gamma   90.00
#
_symmetry.space_group_name_H-M   'P 1'
#
loop_
_entity.id
_entity.type
_entity.pdbx_description
1 polymer ?
#
loop_
_entity_poly.entity_id
_entity_poly.type
_entity_poly.pdbx_seq_one_letter_code
_entity_poly.pdbx_strand_id
1 'polypeptide(L)'
;ALGNYGNALLDNLEHTKKYSVIEVSSFQLDKMKENNFDLTVITNIQRDHIDYHGSFNAYRECKLKICRDGIKNLISDDETDLSNLAFQVFEYLEPKANLDSLKLKNLPHRLEEFRTGFINDSKSTNLASLEYALKKINFMGDLIMCGDPAKESYSNHNIKGPKKVLIFGRHAREIEKLILHDHKLVFETLDSLLRYLLEEKVEGDVLFSPGHPSGEDFQNFETRGNSFKEKVNEYFS
;
A
#
# COMPACT_ATOMS: atom_id res chain seq x y z
N ALA A 1 -6.42 4.26 15.34
CA ALA A 1 -4.99 4.08 15.10
C ALA A 1 -4.28 5.41 15.31
N LEU A 2 -3.05 5.35 15.78
CA LEU A 2 -2.21 6.50 16.13
C LEU A 2 -0.81 6.32 15.53
N GLY A 3 0.03 7.35 15.60
CA GLY A 3 1.45 7.24 15.29
C GLY A 3 1.82 7.72 13.89
N ASN A 4 2.56 6.91 13.14
CA ASN A 4 3.03 7.25 11.80
C ASN A 4 1.90 7.46 10.79
N TYR A 5 0.78 6.80 11.01
CA TYR A 5 -0.46 6.95 10.25
C TYR A 5 -1.61 7.38 11.17
N GLY A 6 -2.40 8.34 10.72
CA GLY A 6 -3.54 8.86 11.47
C GLY A 6 -3.14 10.02 12.41
N ASN A 7 -3.68 10.00 13.61
CA ASN A 7 -3.47 11.08 14.58
C ASN A 7 -2.16 10.90 15.35
N ALA A 8 -1.49 12.00 15.66
CA ALA A 8 -0.29 11.97 16.48
C ALA A 8 -0.60 11.39 17.87
N LEU A 9 0.32 10.58 18.42
CA LEU A 9 0.15 9.98 19.74
C LEU A 9 -0.04 11.02 20.82
N LEU A 10 0.74 12.10 20.79
CA LEU A 10 0.71 13.16 21.82
C LEU A 10 -0.63 13.91 21.89
N ASP A 11 -1.33 14.01 20.75
CA ASP A 11 -2.65 14.68 20.70
C ASP A 11 -3.78 13.79 21.27
N ASN A 12 -3.48 12.56 21.63
CA ASN A 12 -4.46 11.54 22.05
C ASN A 12 -4.11 10.86 23.37
N LEU A 13 -3.32 11.49 24.24
CA LEU A 13 -2.90 10.90 25.53
C LEU A 13 -4.07 10.67 26.49
N GLU A 14 -5.12 11.47 26.40
CA GLU A 14 -6.30 11.43 27.29
C GLU A 14 -7.43 10.52 26.77
N HIS A 15 -7.18 9.68 25.76
CA HIS A 15 -8.24 8.82 25.24
C HIS A 15 -8.68 7.75 26.25
N THR A 16 -9.98 7.43 26.22
CA THR A 16 -10.62 6.45 27.10
C THR A 16 -10.75 5.04 26.51
N LYS A 17 -10.11 4.77 25.38
CA LYS A 17 -10.18 3.48 24.71
C LYS A 17 -9.33 2.43 25.43
N LYS A 18 -9.82 1.19 25.49
CA LYS A 18 -9.14 0.06 26.11
C LYS A 18 -7.78 -0.23 25.47
N TYR A 19 -7.69 -0.08 24.13
CA TYR A 19 -6.49 -0.34 23.37
C TYR A 19 -6.09 0.85 22.50
N SER A 20 -4.77 1.04 22.39
CA SER A 20 -4.14 1.97 21.45
C SER A 20 -3.39 1.15 20.41
N VAL A 21 -3.76 1.29 19.15
CA VAL A 21 -3.01 0.71 18.02
C VAL A 21 -2.13 1.81 17.44
N ILE A 22 -0.81 1.61 17.50
CA ILE A 22 0.18 2.61 17.13
C ILE A 22 1.00 2.06 15.95
N GLU A 23 0.94 2.73 14.81
CA GLU A 23 1.84 2.45 13.71
C GLU A 23 3.17 3.16 13.94
N VAL A 24 4.27 2.40 13.89
CA VAL A 24 5.62 2.93 14.12
C VAL A 24 6.49 2.68 12.89
N SER A 25 7.03 3.75 12.32
CA SER A 25 7.98 3.67 11.19
C SER A 25 9.38 3.26 11.65
N SER A 26 10.20 2.77 10.71
CA SER A 26 11.61 2.47 10.99
C SER A 26 12.40 3.70 11.44
N PHE A 27 12.05 4.90 10.95
CA PHE A 27 12.66 6.16 11.38
C PHE A 27 12.36 6.49 12.85
N GLN A 28 11.14 6.21 13.31
CA GLN A 28 10.75 6.39 14.71
C GLN A 28 11.44 5.35 15.59
N LEU A 29 11.51 4.08 15.16
CA LEU A 29 12.22 3.03 15.87
C LEU A 29 13.72 3.30 15.99
N ASP A 30 14.34 3.89 14.97
CA ASP A 30 15.74 4.28 15.02
C ASP A 30 16.05 5.30 16.13
N LYS A 31 15.10 6.20 16.40
CA LYS A 31 15.21 7.23 17.45
C LYS A 31 14.65 6.79 18.80
N MET A 32 13.96 5.66 18.85
CA MET A 32 13.31 5.17 20.07
C MET A 32 14.38 4.62 21.04
N LYS A 33 14.36 5.13 22.28
CA LYS A 33 15.29 4.71 23.34
C LYS A 33 14.70 3.57 24.17
N GLU A 34 13.40 3.57 24.39
CA GLU A 34 12.68 2.59 25.19
C GLU A 34 11.41 2.15 24.48
N ASN A 35 11.09 0.88 24.63
CA ASN A 35 9.91 0.25 24.06
C ASN A 35 9.03 -0.29 25.20
N ASN A 36 7.87 0.32 25.40
CA ASN A 36 6.89 -0.03 26.44
C ASN A 36 5.57 -0.52 25.86
N PHE A 37 5.58 -1.14 24.68
CA PHE A 37 4.40 -1.76 24.11
C PHE A 37 4.04 -3.07 24.84
N ASP A 38 2.75 -3.38 24.96
CA ASP A 38 2.23 -4.61 25.57
C ASP A 38 2.20 -5.78 24.56
N LEU A 39 2.07 -5.45 23.28
CA LEU A 39 2.07 -6.37 22.14
C LEU A 39 2.72 -5.68 20.95
N THR A 40 3.55 -6.40 20.21
CA THR A 40 4.15 -5.88 18.98
C THR A 40 3.80 -6.73 17.77
N VAL A 41 3.66 -6.09 16.63
CA VAL A 41 3.30 -6.73 15.37
C VAL A 41 4.20 -6.22 14.25
N ILE A 42 4.86 -7.12 13.56
CA ILE A 42 5.57 -6.84 12.31
C ILE A 42 4.81 -7.55 11.19
N THR A 43 4.20 -6.76 10.31
CA THR A 43 3.37 -7.29 9.22
C THR A 43 4.20 -7.90 8.10
N ASN A 44 5.33 -7.27 7.78
CA ASN A 44 6.38 -7.76 6.88
C ASN A 44 7.63 -6.89 7.00
N ILE A 45 8.75 -7.39 6.46
CA ILE A 45 9.99 -6.62 6.30
C ILE A 45 10.47 -6.84 4.86
N GLN A 46 10.09 -5.95 3.97
CA GLN A 46 10.56 -5.92 2.59
C GLN A 46 11.61 -4.82 2.40
N ARG A 47 12.37 -4.89 1.32
CA ARG A 47 13.43 -3.91 1.04
C ARG A 47 12.83 -2.52 0.81
N ASP A 48 13.14 -1.58 1.71
CA ASP A 48 12.70 -0.19 1.66
C ASP A 48 13.67 0.70 2.45
N HIS A 49 13.65 2.00 2.23
CA HIS A 49 14.42 3.01 2.99
C HIS A 49 15.93 2.72 3.13
N ILE A 50 16.53 2.10 2.10
CA ILE A 50 17.97 1.76 2.11
C ILE A 50 18.84 3.02 2.04
N ASP A 51 18.33 4.08 1.42
CA ASP A 51 18.93 5.41 1.39
C ASP A 51 19.18 5.96 2.80
N TYR A 52 18.28 5.71 3.75
CA TYR A 52 18.42 6.13 5.14
C TYR A 52 19.22 5.14 5.99
N HIS A 53 18.90 3.85 5.90
CA HIS A 53 19.47 2.82 6.77
C HIS A 53 20.81 2.26 6.26
N GLY A 54 21.22 2.56 5.02
CA GLY A 54 22.46 2.13 4.40
C GLY A 54 22.42 0.69 3.86
N SER A 55 21.67 -0.22 4.47
CA SER A 55 21.52 -1.60 4.00
C SER A 55 20.19 -2.23 4.43
N PHE A 56 19.79 -3.30 3.73
CA PHE A 56 18.59 -4.06 4.11
C PHE A 56 18.72 -4.68 5.51
N ASN A 57 19.91 -5.18 5.87
CA ASN A 57 20.13 -5.74 7.20
C ASN A 57 19.97 -4.70 8.29
N ALA A 58 20.53 -3.50 8.13
CA ALA A 58 20.38 -2.41 9.09
C ALA A 58 18.89 -1.96 9.21
N TYR A 59 18.17 -1.88 8.08
CA TYR A 59 16.75 -1.62 8.08
C TYR A 59 15.96 -2.69 8.83
N ARG A 60 16.23 -3.97 8.56
CA ARG A 60 15.60 -5.11 9.24
C ARG A 60 15.87 -5.11 10.75
N GLU A 61 17.11 -4.92 11.15
CA GLU A 61 17.51 -4.82 12.57
C GLU A 61 16.79 -3.65 13.25
N CYS A 62 16.71 -2.50 12.57
CA CYS A 62 15.99 -1.35 13.10
C CYS A 62 14.50 -1.67 13.33
N LYS A 63 13.85 -2.34 12.39
CA LYS A 63 12.44 -2.76 12.57
C LYS A 63 12.26 -3.76 13.72
N LEU A 64 13.20 -4.68 13.89
CA LEU A 64 13.15 -5.68 14.96
C LEU A 64 13.35 -5.07 16.36
N LYS A 65 13.82 -3.83 16.51
CA LYS A 65 13.87 -3.11 17.80
C LYS A 65 12.52 -2.98 18.48
N ILE A 66 11.41 -3.08 17.72
CA ILE A 66 10.07 -3.04 18.31
C ILE A 66 9.79 -4.29 19.17
N CYS A 67 10.43 -5.41 18.87
CA CYS A 67 10.28 -6.66 19.62
C CYS A 67 11.02 -6.58 20.95
N ARG A 68 10.42 -7.14 21.99
CA ARG A 68 10.96 -7.14 23.36
C ARG A 68 10.67 -8.46 24.05
N ASP A 69 11.58 -8.89 24.90
CA ASP A 69 11.36 -10.03 25.78
C ASP A 69 10.25 -9.74 26.79
N GLY A 70 9.50 -10.76 27.17
CA GLY A 70 8.43 -10.66 28.15
C GLY A 70 7.09 -10.15 27.63
N ILE A 71 6.98 -9.81 26.35
CA ILE A 71 5.70 -9.47 25.70
C ILE A 71 5.43 -10.40 24.50
N LYS A 72 4.19 -10.37 24.02
CA LYS A 72 3.84 -11.08 22.77
C LYS A 72 4.38 -10.31 21.57
N ASN A 73 5.24 -10.97 20.79
CA ASN A 73 5.71 -10.46 19.50
C ASN A 73 5.13 -11.34 18.40
N LEU A 74 4.39 -10.74 17.48
CA LEU A 74 3.85 -11.38 16.28
C LEU A 74 4.65 -10.87 15.08
N ILE A 75 5.37 -11.76 14.42
CA ILE A 75 6.17 -11.44 13.25
C ILE A 75 5.66 -12.31 12.11
N SER A 76 5.18 -11.66 11.06
CA SER A 76 4.85 -12.32 9.81
C SER A 76 6.01 -12.14 8.83
N ASP A 77 6.55 -13.25 8.37
CA ASP A 77 7.57 -13.27 7.31
C ASP A 77 6.92 -13.43 5.93
N ASP A 78 5.62 -13.77 5.91
CA ASP A 78 4.86 -14.01 4.70
C ASP A 78 4.02 -12.81 4.29
N GLU A 79 3.95 -12.57 3.00
CA GLU A 79 3.04 -11.63 2.36
C GLU A 79 1.56 -12.06 2.54
N THR A 80 1.33 -13.21 3.15
CA THR A 80 0.04 -13.84 3.25
C THR A 80 -0.73 -13.38 4.48
N ASP A 81 -1.91 -13.02 4.21
CA ASP A 81 -3.05 -12.88 5.12
C ASP A 81 -2.84 -12.05 6.39
N LEU A 82 -2.78 -10.73 6.21
CA LEU A 82 -2.90 -9.76 7.30
C LEU A 82 -4.16 -9.99 8.15
N SER A 83 -5.19 -10.65 7.61
CA SER A 83 -6.39 -11.03 8.35
C SER A 83 -6.07 -12.05 9.43
N ASN A 84 -5.26 -13.07 9.14
CA ASN A 84 -4.84 -14.04 10.12
C ASN A 84 -4.02 -13.37 11.24
N LEU A 85 -3.10 -12.47 10.88
CA LEU A 85 -2.34 -11.71 11.86
C LEU A 85 -3.24 -10.84 12.76
N ALA A 86 -4.25 -10.19 12.18
CA ALA A 86 -5.25 -9.42 12.92
C ALA A 86 -6.08 -10.31 13.86
N PHE A 87 -6.47 -11.53 13.43
CA PHE A 87 -7.15 -12.49 14.29
C PHE A 87 -6.27 -12.93 15.45
N GLN A 88 -4.99 -13.22 15.25
CA GLN A 88 -4.06 -13.58 16.33
C GLN A 88 -3.90 -12.45 17.35
N VAL A 89 -3.83 -11.19 16.89
CA VAL A 89 -3.81 -10.00 17.78
C VAL A 89 -5.09 -9.95 18.59
N PHE A 90 -6.24 -10.09 17.93
CA PHE A 90 -7.53 -9.99 18.60
C PHE A 90 -7.76 -11.13 19.61
N GLU A 91 -7.41 -12.36 19.25
CA GLU A 91 -7.47 -13.53 20.14
C GLU A 91 -6.59 -13.35 21.38
N TYR A 92 -5.39 -12.79 21.21
CA TYR A 92 -4.51 -12.49 22.34
C TYR A 92 -5.09 -11.41 23.26
N LEU A 93 -5.68 -10.36 22.72
CA LEU A 93 -6.23 -9.24 23.48
C LEU A 93 -7.60 -9.57 24.10
N GLU A 94 -8.42 -10.36 23.42
CA GLU A 94 -9.80 -10.69 23.79
C GLU A 94 -10.07 -12.20 23.65
N PRO A 95 -9.42 -13.06 24.46
CA PRO A 95 -9.48 -14.51 24.30
C PRO A 95 -10.86 -15.15 24.49
N LYS A 96 -11.83 -14.37 24.98
CA LYS A 96 -13.23 -14.82 25.17
C LYS A 96 -14.18 -14.32 24.07
N ALA A 97 -13.67 -13.56 23.11
CA ALA A 97 -14.50 -13.03 22.03
C ALA A 97 -14.82 -14.10 20.99
N ASN A 98 -16.02 -14.03 20.41
CA ASN A 98 -16.37 -14.86 19.27
C ASN A 98 -15.81 -14.25 17.98
N LEU A 99 -14.78 -14.86 17.42
CA LEU A 99 -14.10 -14.43 16.20
C LEU A 99 -14.88 -14.73 14.92
N ASP A 100 -15.81 -15.72 14.94
CA ASP A 100 -16.57 -16.14 13.75
C ASP A 100 -17.49 -15.02 13.22
N SER A 101 -17.85 -14.07 14.08
CA SER A 101 -18.67 -12.90 13.73
C SER A 101 -17.87 -11.71 13.20
N LEU A 102 -16.53 -11.76 13.24
CA LEU A 102 -15.65 -10.65 12.89
C LEU A 102 -15.49 -10.56 11.37
N LYS A 103 -16.11 -9.54 10.78
CA LYS A 103 -15.89 -9.20 9.37
C LYS A 103 -14.83 -8.11 9.29
N LEU A 104 -13.63 -8.47 8.82
CA LEU A 104 -12.61 -7.48 8.52
C LEU A 104 -13.00 -6.73 7.25
N LYS A 105 -12.98 -5.39 7.32
CA LYS A 105 -13.17 -4.54 6.15
C LYS A 105 -11.82 -4.26 5.51
N ASN A 106 -11.76 -4.30 4.19
CA ASN A 106 -10.60 -3.79 3.47
C ASN A 106 -10.39 -2.31 3.79
N LEU A 107 -9.14 -1.91 3.94
CA LEU A 107 -8.80 -0.51 4.10
C LEU A 107 -9.02 0.23 2.76
N PRO A 108 -9.50 1.48 2.80
CA PRO A 108 -9.55 2.31 1.60
C PRO A 108 -8.21 2.35 0.87
N HIS A 109 -8.24 2.37 -0.44
CA HIS A 109 -7.05 2.43 -1.31
C HIS A 109 -6.08 1.23 -1.21
N ARG A 110 -6.55 0.08 -0.68
CA ARG A 110 -5.80 -1.18 -0.66
C ARG A 110 -6.62 -2.28 -1.31
N LEU A 111 -6.42 -2.51 -2.61
CA LEU A 111 -7.21 -3.44 -3.43
C LEU A 111 -8.71 -3.25 -3.17
N GLU A 112 -9.14 -2.00 -3.03
CA GLU A 112 -10.52 -1.60 -2.78
C GLU A 112 -11.31 -1.69 -4.09
N GLU A 113 -12.17 -2.69 -4.25
CA GLU A 113 -13.17 -2.68 -5.31
C GLU A 113 -14.27 -1.69 -4.92
N PHE A 114 -14.22 -0.48 -5.47
CA PHE A 114 -15.18 0.60 -5.18
C PHE A 114 -16.31 0.69 -6.20
N ARG A 115 -16.13 0.02 -7.33
CA ARG A 115 -17.09 -0.11 -8.43
C ARG A 115 -16.78 -1.42 -9.16
N THR A 116 -17.81 -2.10 -9.67
CA THR A 116 -17.63 -3.34 -10.45
C THR A 116 -16.63 -3.13 -11.59
N GLY A 117 -15.58 -3.93 -11.60
CA GLY A 117 -14.49 -3.86 -12.58
C GLY A 117 -13.45 -2.75 -12.32
N PHE A 118 -13.55 -1.98 -11.22
CA PHE A 118 -12.57 -0.96 -10.87
C PHE A 118 -12.03 -1.15 -9.45
N ILE A 119 -10.73 -1.42 -9.36
CA ILE A 119 -10.02 -1.70 -8.12
C ILE A 119 -9.03 -0.57 -7.84
N ASN A 120 -9.13 0.04 -6.66
CA ASN A 120 -8.26 1.12 -6.20
C ASN A 120 -7.23 0.58 -5.21
N ASP A 121 -5.96 0.64 -5.60
CA ASP A 121 -4.81 0.28 -4.78
C ASP A 121 -3.80 1.44 -4.71
N SER A 122 -4.30 2.67 -4.58
CA SER A 122 -3.47 3.88 -4.55
C SER A 122 -2.43 3.88 -3.41
N LYS A 123 -2.58 3.04 -2.39
CA LYS A 123 -1.61 2.84 -1.32
C LYS A 123 -0.34 2.12 -1.79
N SER A 124 -0.33 1.52 -2.97
CA SER A 124 0.86 0.96 -3.62
C SER A 124 1.79 2.10 -4.06
N THR A 125 2.76 2.42 -3.20
CA THR A 125 3.70 3.56 -3.37
C THR A 125 5.11 3.11 -3.76
N ASN A 126 5.31 1.83 -4.04
CA ASN A 126 6.54 1.25 -4.56
C ASN A 126 6.24 0.00 -5.41
N LEU A 127 7.19 -0.42 -6.23
CA LEU A 127 7.02 -1.56 -7.14
C LEU A 127 6.80 -2.89 -6.41
N ALA A 128 7.37 -3.09 -5.24
CA ALA A 128 7.15 -4.31 -4.46
C ALA A 128 5.67 -4.45 -4.01
N SER A 129 5.05 -3.34 -3.60
CA SER A 129 3.61 -3.30 -3.28
C SER A 129 2.74 -3.57 -4.50
N LEU A 130 3.11 -3.02 -5.67
CA LEU A 130 2.45 -3.30 -6.94
C LEU A 130 2.52 -4.79 -7.30
N GLU A 131 3.72 -5.39 -7.25
CA GLU A 131 3.88 -6.82 -7.53
C GLU A 131 3.06 -7.70 -6.59
N TYR A 132 3.05 -7.34 -5.31
CA TYR A 132 2.21 -8.02 -4.32
C TYR A 132 0.73 -7.95 -4.70
N ALA A 133 0.23 -6.76 -5.07
CA ALA A 133 -1.15 -6.57 -5.47
C ALA A 133 -1.50 -7.44 -6.69
N LEU A 134 -0.67 -7.43 -7.73
CA LEU A 134 -0.86 -8.23 -8.95
C LEU A 134 -0.92 -9.73 -8.65
N LYS A 135 -0.02 -10.24 -7.80
CA LYS A 135 0.01 -11.65 -7.41
C LYS A 135 -1.19 -12.02 -6.55
N LYS A 136 -1.54 -11.20 -5.57
CA LYS A 136 -2.59 -11.47 -4.58
C LYS A 136 -3.95 -11.72 -5.23
N ILE A 137 -4.28 -10.95 -6.26
CA ILE A 137 -5.56 -11.09 -6.97
C ILE A 137 -5.42 -11.81 -8.32
N ASN A 138 -4.25 -12.36 -8.64
CA ASN A 138 -3.95 -12.98 -9.95
C ASN A 138 -4.42 -12.10 -11.11
N PHE A 139 -4.00 -10.84 -11.10
CA PHE A 139 -4.54 -9.80 -11.96
C PHE A 139 -4.15 -9.97 -13.44
N MET A 140 -5.15 -9.95 -14.33
CA MET A 140 -4.99 -10.14 -15.77
C MET A 140 -5.64 -9.00 -16.61
N GLY A 141 -6.19 -7.99 -15.95
CA GLY A 141 -6.86 -6.85 -16.61
C GLY A 141 -5.91 -5.72 -17.00
N ASP A 142 -6.42 -4.50 -17.10
CA ASP A 142 -5.63 -3.31 -17.43
C ASP A 142 -5.10 -2.62 -16.16
N LEU A 143 -3.79 -2.49 -16.05
CA LEU A 143 -3.09 -1.84 -14.93
C LEU A 143 -2.90 -0.36 -15.20
N ILE A 144 -3.22 0.49 -14.23
CA ILE A 144 -2.94 1.93 -14.27
C ILE A 144 -1.81 2.25 -13.28
N MET A 145 -0.76 2.93 -13.78
CA MET A 145 0.39 3.40 -13.01
C MET A 145 0.56 4.91 -13.11
N CYS A 146 1.10 5.53 -12.06
CA CYS A 146 1.49 6.95 -12.02
C CYS A 146 2.36 7.25 -10.80
N GLY A 147 2.81 8.50 -10.66
CA GLY A 147 3.54 8.99 -9.50
C GLY A 147 5.00 9.31 -9.82
N ASP A 148 5.82 9.48 -8.79
CA ASP A 148 7.21 9.91 -8.91
C ASP A 148 8.17 8.74 -8.72
N PRO A 149 8.88 8.28 -9.78
CA PRO A 149 9.84 7.19 -9.71
C PRO A 149 11.21 7.60 -9.17
N ALA A 150 11.47 8.86 -8.81
CA ALA A 150 12.80 9.40 -8.49
C ALA A 150 13.54 8.66 -7.35
N LYS A 151 12.84 7.89 -6.53
CA LYS A 151 13.44 7.07 -5.46
C LYS A 151 13.80 5.66 -5.90
N GLU A 152 13.49 5.28 -7.12
CA GLU A 152 13.67 3.92 -7.59
C GLU A 152 14.93 3.81 -8.46
N SER A 153 15.89 3.02 -7.99
CA SER A 153 17.14 2.73 -8.70
C SER A 153 17.00 1.61 -9.75
N TYR A 154 15.77 1.25 -10.11
CA TYR A 154 15.49 0.10 -10.97
C TYR A 154 15.33 0.52 -12.43
N SER A 155 16.13 -0.09 -13.29
CA SER A 155 15.87 -0.14 -14.73
C SER A 155 15.33 -1.53 -15.08
N ASN A 156 14.38 -1.60 -16.03
CA ASN A 156 13.88 -2.86 -16.59
C ASN A 156 13.09 -3.74 -15.62
N HIS A 157 12.23 -3.16 -14.80
CA HIS A 157 11.32 -3.91 -13.94
C HIS A 157 10.23 -4.61 -14.79
N ASN A 158 10.14 -5.93 -14.71
CA ASN A 158 9.25 -6.73 -15.54
C ASN A 158 7.85 -6.86 -14.88
N ILE A 159 6.86 -6.18 -15.44
CA ILE A 159 5.45 -6.27 -15.00
C ILE A 159 4.81 -7.48 -15.70
N LYS A 160 4.34 -8.44 -14.91
CA LYS A 160 3.68 -9.67 -15.40
C LYS A 160 2.24 -9.75 -14.91
N GLY A 161 1.36 -10.28 -15.75
CA GLY A 161 -0.04 -10.52 -15.46
C GLY A 161 -0.98 -9.56 -16.21
N PRO A 162 -0.86 -8.23 -16.07
CA PRO A 162 -1.74 -7.30 -16.77
C PRO A 162 -1.76 -7.50 -18.29
N LYS A 163 -2.92 -7.25 -18.90
CA LYS A 163 -3.10 -7.23 -20.37
C LYS A 163 -2.45 -5.99 -20.98
N LYS A 164 -2.60 -4.83 -20.36
CA LYS A 164 -2.00 -3.56 -20.74
C LYS A 164 -1.50 -2.83 -19.49
N VAL A 165 -0.48 -1.98 -19.66
CA VAL A 165 -0.03 -1.04 -18.65
C VAL A 165 -0.28 0.38 -19.15
N LEU A 166 -1.17 1.09 -18.49
CA LEU A 166 -1.59 2.45 -18.79
C LEU A 166 -0.91 3.40 -17.80
N ILE A 167 -0.14 4.34 -18.29
CA ILE A 167 0.70 5.20 -17.45
C ILE A 167 0.30 6.65 -17.67
N PHE A 168 0.07 7.41 -16.59
CA PHE A 168 -0.28 8.82 -16.72
C PHE A 168 0.47 9.72 -15.76
N GLY A 169 0.41 11.04 -16.02
CA GLY A 169 0.94 12.08 -15.15
C GLY A 169 2.31 12.59 -15.56
N ARG A 170 2.87 13.47 -14.74
CA ARG A 170 4.10 14.21 -15.02
C ARG A 170 5.29 13.31 -15.38
N HIS A 171 5.48 12.22 -14.64
CA HIS A 171 6.60 11.29 -14.80
C HIS A 171 6.26 10.04 -15.64
N ALA A 172 5.15 10.07 -16.38
CA ALA A 172 4.68 8.89 -17.13
C ALA A 172 5.72 8.34 -18.11
N ARG A 173 6.48 9.21 -18.79
CA ARG A 173 7.57 8.80 -19.71
C ARG A 173 8.78 8.21 -18.99
N GLU A 174 9.04 8.60 -17.76
CA GLU A 174 10.10 8.03 -16.93
C GLU A 174 9.71 6.64 -16.48
N ILE A 175 8.48 6.47 -15.97
CA ILE A 175 7.92 5.17 -15.56
C ILE A 175 7.92 4.20 -16.77
N GLU A 176 7.50 4.66 -17.95
CA GLU A 176 7.50 3.85 -19.18
C GLU A 176 8.87 3.24 -19.48
N LYS A 177 9.95 3.97 -19.23
CA LYS A 177 11.34 3.51 -19.45
C LYS A 177 11.83 2.55 -18.36
N LEU A 178 11.30 2.66 -17.15
CA LEU A 178 11.71 1.84 -16.00
C LEU A 178 11.10 0.44 -16.01
N ILE A 179 9.96 0.27 -16.70
CA ILE A 179 9.24 -1.00 -16.73
C ILE A 179 9.35 -1.70 -18.08
N LEU A 180 9.33 -3.04 -18.04
CA LEU A 180 9.23 -3.89 -19.22
C LEU A 180 7.82 -4.48 -19.28
N HIS A 181 7.11 -4.23 -20.38
CA HIS A 181 5.83 -4.81 -20.72
C HIS A 181 5.57 -4.61 -22.22
N ASP A 182 4.95 -5.59 -22.88
CA ASP A 182 4.73 -5.56 -24.34
C ASP A 182 3.72 -4.49 -24.78
N HIS A 183 2.72 -4.22 -23.94
CA HIS A 183 1.63 -3.29 -24.22
C HIS A 183 1.60 -2.14 -23.22
N LYS A 184 2.37 -1.09 -23.48
CA LYS A 184 2.41 0.13 -22.66
C LYS A 184 1.78 1.29 -23.44
N LEU A 185 0.93 2.08 -22.75
CA LEU A 185 0.35 3.32 -23.28
C LEU A 185 0.58 4.45 -22.28
N VAL A 186 0.93 5.62 -22.78
CA VAL A 186 1.25 6.79 -21.96
C VAL A 186 0.26 7.92 -22.24
N PHE A 187 -0.25 8.52 -21.17
CA PHE A 187 -1.23 9.59 -21.19
C PHE A 187 -0.71 10.80 -20.38
N GLU A 188 -1.11 11.99 -20.76
CA GLU A 188 -0.76 13.21 -20.01
C GLU A 188 -1.53 13.32 -18.69
N THR A 189 -2.81 12.93 -18.71
CA THR A 189 -3.72 13.08 -17.57
C THR A 189 -4.55 11.82 -17.33
N LEU A 190 -5.10 11.71 -16.13
CA LEU A 190 -6.06 10.66 -15.79
C LEU A 190 -7.31 10.78 -16.69
N ASP A 191 -7.78 12.00 -17.00
CA ASP A 191 -8.95 12.20 -17.87
C ASP A 191 -8.74 11.65 -19.27
N SER A 192 -7.57 11.87 -19.87
CA SER A 192 -7.26 11.32 -21.20
C SER A 192 -7.18 9.79 -21.19
N LEU A 193 -6.67 9.21 -20.09
CA LEU A 193 -6.63 7.77 -19.90
C LEU A 193 -8.04 7.18 -19.73
N LEU A 194 -8.89 7.78 -18.90
CA LEU A 194 -10.26 7.29 -18.68
C LEU A 194 -11.13 7.42 -19.94
N ARG A 195 -10.93 8.47 -20.72
CA ARG A 195 -11.58 8.59 -22.03
C ARG A 195 -11.17 7.46 -22.98
N TYR A 196 -9.88 7.13 -23.03
CA TYR A 196 -9.38 5.98 -23.80
C TYR A 196 -10.06 4.67 -23.35
N LEU A 197 -10.15 4.41 -22.03
CA LEU A 197 -10.82 3.21 -21.51
C LEU A 197 -12.31 3.15 -21.92
N LEU A 198 -12.99 4.29 -21.93
CA LEU A 198 -14.38 4.40 -22.32
C LEU A 198 -14.58 4.15 -23.84
N GLU A 199 -13.72 4.74 -24.68
CA GLU A 199 -13.74 4.60 -26.15
C GLU A 199 -13.43 3.19 -26.60
N GLU A 200 -12.44 2.54 -25.96
CA GLU A 200 -12.04 1.16 -26.25
C GLU A 200 -13.03 0.11 -25.71
N LYS A 201 -14.07 0.53 -24.96
CA LYS A 201 -15.03 -0.35 -24.31
C LYS A 201 -14.32 -1.50 -23.58
N VAL A 202 -13.37 -1.15 -22.72
CA VAL A 202 -12.52 -2.11 -22.03
C VAL A 202 -13.36 -3.16 -21.32
N GLU A 203 -13.18 -4.41 -21.74
CA GLU A 203 -13.78 -5.58 -21.11
C GLU A 203 -12.81 -6.12 -20.06
N GLY A 204 -13.26 -6.23 -18.82
CA GLY A 204 -12.50 -6.77 -17.70
C GLY A 204 -12.16 -5.73 -16.64
N ASP A 205 -11.36 -6.17 -15.67
CA ASP A 205 -11.02 -5.35 -14.51
C ASP A 205 -9.92 -4.32 -14.82
N VAL A 206 -10.03 -3.18 -14.20
CA VAL A 206 -9.04 -2.10 -14.19
C VAL A 206 -8.49 -1.96 -12.77
N LEU A 207 -7.18 -2.15 -12.62
CA LEU A 207 -6.48 -1.99 -11.36
C LEU A 207 -5.69 -0.67 -11.37
N PHE A 208 -6.03 0.23 -10.47
CA PHE A 208 -5.21 1.41 -10.17
C PHE A 208 -4.23 1.09 -9.05
N SER A 209 -3.02 0.66 -9.40
CA SER A 209 -1.92 0.39 -8.48
C SER A 209 -0.68 1.15 -8.95
N PRO A 210 -0.46 2.36 -8.46
CA PRO A 210 0.52 3.30 -9.01
C PRO A 210 1.96 2.82 -9.03
N GLY A 211 2.39 2.02 -8.04
CA GLY A 211 3.75 1.51 -7.93
C GLY A 211 4.81 2.55 -7.54
N HIS A 212 4.40 3.81 -7.34
CA HIS A 212 5.29 4.93 -7.00
C HIS A 212 4.63 5.89 -6.01
N PRO A 213 5.40 6.69 -5.24
CA PRO A 213 4.88 7.78 -4.42
C PRO A 213 4.03 8.76 -5.24
N SER A 214 3.18 9.53 -4.57
CA SER A 214 2.26 10.47 -5.24
C SER A 214 2.96 11.58 -6.01
N GLY A 215 4.19 11.92 -5.61
CA GLY A 215 4.98 12.98 -6.23
C GLY A 215 4.33 14.36 -6.04
N GLU A 216 4.51 15.22 -7.04
CA GLU A 216 3.92 16.56 -7.06
C GLU A 216 2.50 16.59 -7.64
N ASP A 217 2.05 15.51 -8.29
CA ASP A 217 0.72 15.45 -8.92
C ASP A 217 -0.41 15.34 -7.89
N PHE A 218 -0.12 14.76 -6.71
CA PHE A 218 -1.10 14.58 -5.64
C PHE A 218 -0.45 14.78 -4.28
N GLN A 219 -1.17 15.36 -3.33
CA GLN A 219 -0.67 15.64 -1.99
C GLN A 219 -0.24 14.36 -1.25
N ASN A 220 -0.98 13.27 -1.43
CA ASN A 220 -0.73 11.96 -0.82
C ASN A 220 -1.47 10.86 -1.59
N PHE A 221 -1.33 9.61 -1.15
CA PHE A 221 -2.00 8.47 -1.79
C PHE A 221 -3.52 8.49 -1.60
N GLU A 222 -4.05 9.05 -0.51
CA GLU A 222 -5.48 9.18 -0.27
C GLU A 222 -6.10 10.14 -1.30
N THR A 223 -5.52 11.33 -1.45
CA THR A 223 -5.98 12.32 -2.45
C THR A 223 -5.93 11.74 -3.85
N ARG A 224 -4.85 11.02 -4.18
CA ARG A 224 -4.70 10.33 -5.46
C ARG A 224 -5.78 9.28 -5.69
N GLY A 225 -6.03 8.43 -4.71
CA GLY A 225 -7.03 7.37 -4.80
C GLY A 225 -8.47 7.89 -4.82
N ASN A 226 -8.76 8.98 -4.09
CA ASN A 226 -10.07 9.63 -4.14
C ASN A 226 -10.31 10.28 -5.51
N SER A 227 -9.33 10.99 -6.06
CA SER A 227 -9.42 11.56 -7.41
C SER A 227 -9.69 10.49 -8.48
N PHE A 228 -9.03 9.32 -8.38
CA PHE A 228 -9.32 8.20 -9.27
C PHE A 228 -10.78 7.73 -9.15
N LYS A 229 -11.29 7.52 -7.93
CA LYS A 229 -12.67 7.07 -7.70
C LYS A 229 -13.70 8.08 -8.22
N GLU A 230 -13.51 9.36 -7.95
CA GLU A 230 -14.38 10.44 -8.41
C GLU A 230 -14.46 10.46 -9.93
N LYS A 231 -13.31 10.49 -10.61
CA LYS A 231 -13.26 10.53 -12.08
C LYS A 231 -13.81 9.29 -12.74
N VAL A 232 -13.53 8.10 -12.22
CA VAL A 232 -14.15 6.86 -12.73
C VAL A 232 -15.67 6.94 -12.62
N ASN A 233 -16.22 7.45 -11.51
CA ASN A 233 -17.66 7.61 -11.36
C ASN A 233 -18.25 8.65 -12.32
N GLU A 234 -17.51 9.72 -12.66
CA GLU A 234 -17.94 10.71 -13.67
C GLU A 234 -18.00 10.10 -15.08
N TYR A 235 -16.96 9.35 -15.47
CA TYR A 235 -16.84 8.81 -16.84
C TYR A 235 -17.71 7.57 -17.09
N PHE A 236 -17.95 6.75 -16.08
CA PHE A 236 -18.64 5.47 -16.20
C PHE A 236 -19.99 5.44 -15.47
N SER A 237 -20.59 6.59 -15.20
CA SER A 237 -21.93 6.72 -14.55
C SER A 237 -23.04 6.19 -15.43
#